data_7415bec58589e230ea7503a6fb714cd8
#
_entry.id   7415bec58589e230ea7503a6fb714cd8
#
_cell.length_a   1.000
_cell.length_b   1.000
_cell.length_c   1.000
_cell.angle_alpha   90.00
_cell.angle_beta   90.00
_cell.angle_gamma   90.00
#
_symmetry.space_group_name_H-M   'P 1'
#
loop_
_entity.id
_entity.type
_entity.pdbx_description
1 polymer ?
#
loop_
_entity_poly.entity_id
_entity_poly.type
_entity_poly.pdbx_seq_one_letter_code
_entity_poly.pdbx_strand_id
1 'polypeptide(L)'
;MNLKQIFANFLKIDIADDAENAFDNAIPLPLRELYAIKNAYNKVKPNNELFVNQDRLTFENKLDLTKNRYPFLVENQGNWQCLLENGVENPRVFSTDENGNELIFNSLENIIIAFALQELNFELEHHLQEQWLEENQLKTTFPNLKILCENVPYVWTNHSYYIIDDEVMVEDIGAMFFSSNNLEKLNRVEQLL
;
A
#
# COMPACT_ATOMS: atom_id res chain seq x y z
N MET A 1 7.94 -4.98 -8.68
CA MET A 1 7.88 -3.55 -8.27
C MET A 1 8.77 -3.36 -7.04
N ASN A 2 9.45 -2.21 -6.89
CA ASN A 2 10.28 -1.94 -5.72
C ASN A 2 9.57 -0.92 -4.81
N LEU A 3 8.85 -1.39 -3.80
CA LEU A 3 8.12 -0.54 -2.84
C LEU A 3 9.07 0.40 -2.08
N LYS A 4 10.25 -0.07 -1.65
CA LYS A 4 11.24 0.78 -0.94
C LYS A 4 11.59 2.01 -1.76
N GLN A 5 11.83 1.84 -3.08
CA GLN A 5 12.17 2.96 -3.98
C GLN A 5 11.00 3.94 -4.15
N ILE A 6 9.76 3.45 -4.25
CA ILE A 6 8.57 4.30 -4.37
C ILE A 6 8.41 5.15 -3.10
N PHE A 7 8.44 4.53 -1.92
CA PHE A 7 8.33 5.23 -0.65
C PHE A 7 9.48 6.23 -0.43
N ALA A 8 10.72 5.84 -0.75
CA ALA A 8 11.87 6.73 -0.67
C ALA A 8 11.67 7.99 -1.55
N ASN A 9 11.15 7.82 -2.77
CA ASN A 9 10.92 8.93 -3.69
C ASN A 9 9.81 9.88 -3.20
N PHE A 10 8.66 9.35 -2.79
CA PHE A 10 7.52 10.15 -2.39
C PHE A 10 7.71 10.81 -1.02
N LEU A 11 8.19 10.06 -0.04
CA LEU A 11 8.33 10.55 1.35
C LEU A 11 9.68 11.20 1.65
N LYS A 12 10.62 11.17 0.69
CA LYS A 12 11.99 11.71 0.84
C LYS A 12 12.73 11.09 2.05
N ILE A 13 12.58 9.78 2.20
CA ILE A 13 13.23 9.00 3.25
C ILE A 13 14.33 8.12 2.66
N ASP A 14 15.34 7.82 3.46
CA ASP A 14 16.42 6.89 3.10
C ASP A 14 16.14 5.51 3.68
N ILE A 15 16.09 4.49 2.80
CA ILE A 15 15.83 3.10 3.16
C ILE A 15 17.00 2.26 2.67
N ALA A 16 17.77 1.68 3.58
CA ALA A 16 18.87 0.80 3.20
C ALA A 16 18.39 -0.41 2.37
N ASP A 17 19.22 -0.82 1.40
CA ASP A 17 18.87 -1.90 0.47
C ASP A 17 18.58 -3.23 1.17
N ASP A 18 19.21 -3.47 2.32
CA ASP A 18 19.12 -4.69 3.14
C ASP A 18 18.37 -4.50 4.46
N ALA A 19 17.60 -3.40 4.59
CA ALA A 19 16.92 -3.05 5.85
C ALA A 19 15.95 -4.12 6.36
N GLU A 20 15.36 -4.93 5.46
CA GLU A 20 14.50 -6.06 5.81
C GLU A 20 15.23 -7.20 6.55
N ASN A 21 16.55 -7.28 6.44
CA ASN A 21 17.36 -8.30 7.14
C ASN A 21 17.45 -8.06 8.66
N ALA A 22 17.00 -6.90 9.15
CA ALA A 22 16.90 -6.61 10.57
C ALA A 22 15.75 -7.36 11.27
N PHE A 23 14.84 -8.00 10.51
CA PHE A 23 13.67 -8.70 11.05
C PHE A 23 13.85 -10.22 11.03
N ASP A 24 13.05 -10.91 11.87
CA ASP A 24 13.05 -12.37 11.94
C ASP A 24 12.73 -12.99 10.56
N ASN A 25 13.55 -13.94 10.13
CA ASN A 25 13.35 -14.66 8.87
C ASN A 25 12.08 -15.54 8.83
N ALA A 26 11.47 -15.82 9.97
CA ALA A 26 10.16 -16.46 10.03
C ALA A 26 9.04 -15.54 9.50
N ILE A 27 9.27 -14.22 9.45
CA ILE A 27 8.36 -13.25 8.84
C ILE A 27 8.62 -13.24 7.32
N PRO A 28 7.60 -13.41 6.46
CA PRO A 28 7.77 -13.38 5.01
C PRO A 28 8.41 -12.08 4.50
N LEU A 29 9.25 -12.17 3.47
CA LEU A 29 10.02 -11.06 2.92
C LEU A 29 9.17 -9.81 2.60
N PRO A 30 8.01 -9.91 1.89
CA PRO A 30 7.21 -8.71 1.59
C PRO A 30 6.77 -7.95 2.85
N LEU A 31 6.47 -8.66 3.93
CA LEU A 31 6.08 -8.06 5.21
C LEU A 31 7.27 -7.41 5.92
N ARG A 32 8.46 -8.03 5.86
CA ARG A 32 9.70 -7.44 6.39
C ARG A 32 10.07 -6.15 5.65
N GLU A 33 9.85 -6.07 4.34
CA GLU A 33 10.04 -4.84 3.56
C GLU A 33 9.12 -3.71 4.03
N LEU A 34 7.85 -3.99 4.36
CA LEU A 34 6.96 -2.97 4.95
C LEU A 34 7.48 -2.47 6.30
N TYR A 35 7.95 -3.36 7.16
CA TYR A 35 8.54 -2.94 8.45
C TYR A 35 9.80 -2.11 8.26
N ALA A 36 10.62 -2.43 7.26
CA ALA A 36 11.81 -1.63 6.92
C ALA A 36 11.43 -0.21 6.48
N ILE A 37 10.41 -0.08 5.61
CA ILE A 37 9.85 1.20 5.18
C ILE A 37 9.31 1.98 6.40
N LYS A 38 8.49 1.35 7.22
CA LYS A 38 7.92 1.95 8.44
C LYS A 38 9.02 2.47 9.39
N ASN A 39 10.04 1.67 9.62
CA ASN A 39 11.15 2.05 10.50
C ASN A 39 11.96 3.21 9.94
N ALA A 40 12.19 3.27 8.62
CA ALA A 40 12.87 4.39 7.97
C ALA A 40 12.04 5.68 8.09
N TYR A 41 10.73 5.60 7.85
CA TYR A 41 9.81 6.73 8.00
C TYR A 41 9.79 7.27 9.45
N ASN A 42 9.67 6.40 10.45
CA ASN A 42 9.62 6.79 11.86
C ASN A 42 10.90 7.48 12.35
N LYS A 43 12.06 7.21 11.72
CA LYS A 43 13.31 7.94 12.02
C LYS A 43 13.25 9.40 11.59
N VAL A 44 12.55 9.70 10.50
CA VAL A 44 12.44 11.05 9.93
C VAL A 44 11.24 11.80 10.53
N LYS A 45 10.14 11.10 10.78
CA LYS A 45 8.88 11.64 11.32
C LYS A 45 8.47 10.89 12.60
N PRO A 46 9.18 11.09 13.74
CA PRO A 46 9.01 10.26 14.95
C PRO A 46 7.64 10.42 15.64
N ASN A 47 6.89 11.48 15.33
CA ASN A 47 5.56 11.73 15.88
C ASN A 47 4.42 11.27 14.97
N ASN A 48 4.75 10.77 13.78
CA ASN A 48 3.77 10.25 12.83
C ASN A 48 3.94 8.74 12.73
N GLU A 49 2.87 8.03 12.42
CA GLU A 49 2.89 6.60 12.25
C GLU A 49 2.47 6.24 10.82
N LEU A 50 3.36 5.59 10.07
CA LEU A 50 3.05 5.08 8.75
C LEU A 50 2.26 3.76 8.85
N PHE A 51 1.39 3.49 7.88
CA PHE A 51 0.55 2.29 7.82
C PHE A 51 -0.51 2.20 8.92
N VAL A 52 -1.24 3.30 9.12
CA VAL A 52 -2.31 3.41 10.11
C VAL A 52 -3.49 4.30 9.65
N ASN A 53 -3.47 4.79 8.42
CA ASN A 53 -4.49 5.75 7.95
C ASN A 53 -5.83 5.07 7.71
N GLN A 54 -5.93 4.24 6.70
CA GLN A 54 -7.13 3.44 6.39
C GLN A 54 -7.09 2.10 7.12
N ASP A 55 -5.95 1.43 7.06
CA ASP A 55 -5.73 0.12 7.63
C ASP A 55 -4.45 0.11 8.47
N ARG A 56 -4.37 -0.77 9.43
CA ARG A 56 -3.24 -0.82 10.36
C ARG A 56 -2.38 -2.06 10.14
N LEU A 57 -1.10 -1.83 9.89
CA LEU A 57 -0.09 -2.90 9.94
C LEU A 57 0.16 -3.30 11.40
N THR A 58 -0.01 -4.59 11.71
CA THR A 58 0.34 -5.14 13.03
C THR A 58 1.84 -5.01 13.28
N PHE A 59 2.26 -4.56 14.46
CA PHE A 59 3.68 -4.45 14.80
C PHE A 59 4.37 -5.82 14.75
N GLU A 60 5.61 -5.87 14.29
CA GLU A 60 6.39 -7.10 14.14
C GLU A 60 6.50 -7.91 15.45
N ASN A 61 6.64 -7.23 16.59
CA ASN A 61 6.73 -7.86 17.91
C ASN A 61 5.39 -8.34 18.49
N LYS A 62 4.28 -8.09 17.78
CA LYS A 62 2.94 -8.55 18.13
C LYS A 62 2.45 -9.69 17.23
N LEU A 63 3.24 -10.11 16.24
CA LEU A 63 2.91 -11.26 15.41
C LEU A 63 3.04 -12.55 16.24
N ASP A 64 1.97 -13.32 16.34
CA ASP A 64 1.98 -14.61 17.02
C ASP A 64 2.36 -15.73 16.05
N LEU A 65 3.66 -15.85 15.80
CA LEU A 65 4.23 -16.85 14.89
C LEU A 65 4.08 -18.31 15.40
N THR A 66 3.46 -18.54 16.55
CA THR A 66 3.13 -19.90 17.04
C THR A 66 1.82 -20.41 16.48
N LYS A 67 0.97 -19.54 15.95
CA LYS A 67 -0.33 -19.90 15.37
C LYS A 67 -0.21 -20.29 13.91
N ASN A 68 -1.11 -21.14 13.43
CA ASN A 68 -1.20 -21.52 12.02
C ASN A 68 -1.56 -20.32 11.11
N ARG A 69 -2.29 -19.35 11.67
CA ARG A 69 -2.61 -18.05 11.03
C ARG A 69 -2.50 -16.96 12.06
N TYR A 70 -1.96 -15.81 11.69
CA TYR A 70 -1.87 -14.65 12.56
C TYR A 70 -2.29 -13.36 11.85
N PRO A 71 -2.92 -12.39 12.54
CA PRO A 71 -3.33 -11.13 11.95
C PRO A 71 -2.09 -10.27 11.67
N PHE A 72 -2.01 -9.71 10.46
CA PHE A 72 -0.95 -8.77 10.06
C PHE A 72 -1.49 -7.42 9.56
N LEU A 73 -2.72 -7.38 9.05
CA LEU A 73 -3.45 -6.16 8.74
C LEU A 73 -4.79 -6.16 9.46
N VAL A 74 -5.20 -4.99 9.96
CA VAL A 74 -6.48 -4.78 10.65
C VAL A 74 -7.06 -3.46 10.19
N GLU A 75 -8.30 -3.44 9.76
CA GLU A 75 -9.02 -2.23 9.42
C GLU A 75 -9.17 -1.33 10.67
N ASN A 76 -9.05 -0.01 10.51
CA ASN A 76 -9.01 0.94 11.62
C ASN A 76 -10.27 0.91 12.51
N GLN A 77 -11.44 0.61 11.96
CA GLN A 77 -12.69 0.46 12.71
C GLN A 77 -12.88 -0.95 13.26
N GLY A 78 -12.00 -1.90 12.88
CA GLY A 78 -12.02 -3.27 13.34
C GLY A 78 -13.08 -4.17 12.68
N ASN A 79 -13.62 -3.75 11.54
CA ASN A 79 -14.64 -4.52 10.83
C ASN A 79 -14.08 -5.77 10.16
N TRP A 80 -12.80 -5.75 9.76
CA TRP A 80 -12.12 -6.88 9.15
C TRP A 80 -10.63 -6.93 9.50
N GLN A 81 -10.03 -8.07 9.24
CA GLN A 81 -8.60 -8.30 9.39
C GLN A 81 -8.10 -9.27 8.32
N CYS A 82 -6.84 -9.11 7.92
CA CYS A 82 -6.13 -10.10 7.12
C CYS A 82 -5.27 -10.98 8.02
N LEU A 83 -5.49 -12.29 7.88
CA LEU A 83 -4.70 -13.33 8.55
C LEU A 83 -3.70 -13.92 7.57
N LEU A 84 -2.45 -14.05 7.98
CA LEU A 84 -1.39 -14.67 7.18
C LEU A 84 -1.20 -16.12 7.59
N GLU A 85 -1.11 -17.02 6.60
CA GLU A 85 -0.75 -18.42 6.80
C GLU A 85 0.71 -18.53 7.25
N ASN A 86 0.96 -19.30 8.30
CA ASN A 86 2.31 -19.42 8.88
C ASN A 86 3.03 -20.69 8.41
N GLY A 87 4.35 -20.61 8.32
CA GLY A 87 5.22 -21.77 8.11
C GLY A 87 5.23 -22.32 6.67
N VAL A 88 4.77 -21.56 5.69
CA VAL A 88 4.80 -21.93 4.26
C VAL A 88 5.56 -20.89 3.43
N GLU A 89 6.20 -21.34 2.36
CA GLU A 89 7.04 -20.49 1.50
C GLU A 89 6.23 -19.39 0.78
N ASN A 90 5.03 -19.76 0.29
CA ASN A 90 4.12 -18.82 -0.39
C ASN A 90 2.81 -18.73 0.41
N PRO A 91 2.76 -17.93 1.47
CA PRO A 91 1.64 -17.90 2.37
C PRO A 91 0.41 -17.28 1.72
N ARG A 92 -0.75 -17.91 1.95
CA ARG A 92 -2.05 -17.33 1.59
C ARG A 92 -2.46 -16.30 2.63
N VAL A 93 -3.26 -15.36 2.17
CA VAL A 93 -3.91 -14.37 3.05
C VAL A 93 -5.39 -14.70 3.14
N PHE A 94 -5.94 -14.61 4.33
CA PHE A 94 -7.35 -14.87 4.63
C PHE A 94 -7.98 -13.61 5.21
N SER A 95 -9.16 -13.29 4.74
CA SER A 95 -10.00 -12.22 5.30
C SER A 95 -11.45 -12.70 5.37
N THR A 96 -12.35 -11.84 5.81
CA THR A 96 -13.79 -12.12 5.86
C THR A 96 -14.53 -11.06 5.09
N ASP A 97 -15.53 -11.45 4.27
CA ASP A 97 -16.43 -10.49 3.64
C ASP A 97 -17.47 -9.92 4.64
N GLU A 98 -18.26 -8.97 4.20
CA GLU A 98 -19.34 -8.35 4.99
C GLU A 98 -20.41 -9.33 5.51
N ASN A 99 -20.52 -10.50 4.86
CA ASN A 99 -21.46 -11.58 5.22
C ASN A 99 -20.82 -12.65 6.11
N GLY A 100 -19.53 -12.50 6.46
CA GLY A 100 -18.77 -13.45 7.26
C GLY A 100 -18.21 -14.64 6.47
N ASN A 101 -18.22 -14.61 5.13
CA ASN A 101 -17.59 -15.66 4.32
C ASN A 101 -16.08 -15.44 4.26
N GLU A 102 -15.32 -16.54 4.30
CA GLU A 102 -13.85 -16.46 4.20
C GLU A 102 -13.44 -16.12 2.76
N LEU A 103 -12.65 -15.06 2.63
CA LEU A 103 -11.94 -14.68 1.41
C LEU A 103 -10.52 -15.23 1.47
N ILE A 104 -10.03 -15.80 0.36
CA ILE A 104 -8.69 -16.37 0.25
C ILE A 104 -7.93 -15.69 -0.88
N PHE A 105 -6.80 -15.08 -0.55
CA PHE A 105 -5.89 -14.47 -1.52
C PHE A 105 -4.63 -15.33 -1.63
N ASN A 106 -4.29 -15.70 -2.87
CA ASN A 106 -3.16 -16.61 -3.14
C ASN A 106 -1.79 -15.90 -3.23
N SER A 107 -1.76 -14.58 -3.02
CA SER A 107 -0.53 -13.79 -3.09
C SER A 107 -0.50 -12.77 -1.96
N LEU A 108 0.39 -13.02 -1.00
CA LEU A 108 0.73 -12.04 0.03
C LEU A 108 1.29 -10.77 -0.60
N GLU A 109 2.16 -10.90 -1.61
CA GLU A 109 2.79 -9.75 -2.29
C GLU A 109 1.74 -8.78 -2.86
N ASN A 110 0.69 -9.30 -3.51
CA ASN A 110 -0.37 -8.45 -4.06
C ASN A 110 -1.10 -7.66 -2.96
N ILE A 111 -1.47 -8.32 -1.86
CA ILE A 111 -2.13 -7.64 -0.72
C ILE A 111 -1.21 -6.57 -0.13
N ILE A 112 0.08 -6.88 0.04
CA ILE A 112 1.08 -5.93 0.55
C ILE A 112 1.23 -4.72 -0.38
N ILE A 113 1.27 -4.94 -1.70
CA ILE A 113 1.37 -3.87 -2.70
C ILE A 113 0.16 -2.94 -2.60
N ALA A 114 -1.06 -3.49 -2.65
CA ALA A 114 -2.28 -2.70 -2.60
C ALA A 114 -2.37 -1.91 -1.29
N PHE A 115 -2.16 -2.56 -0.15
CA PHE A 115 -2.14 -1.93 1.15
C PHE A 115 -1.10 -0.81 1.24
N ALA A 116 0.15 -1.09 0.85
CA ALA A 116 1.24 -0.12 0.97
C ALA A 116 1.01 1.13 0.12
N LEU A 117 0.53 0.95 -1.13
CA LEU A 117 0.29 2.08 -2.02
C LEU A 117 -0.95 2.88 -1.61
N GLN A 118 -2.00 2.24 -1.08
CA GLN A 118 -3.14 2.93 -0.48
C GLN A 118 -2.70 3.81 0.70
N GLU A 119 -1.95 3.25 1.63
CA GLU A 119 -1.45 4.01 2.79
C GLU A 119 -0.49 5.13 2.39
N LEU A 120 0.34 4.93 1.35
CA LEU A 120 1.16 6.00 0.79
C LEU A 120 0.29 7.10 0.20
N ASN A 121 -0.77 6.77 -0.55
CA ASN A 121 -1.70 7.73 -1.11
C ASN A 121 -2.30 8.63 -0.02
N PHE A 122 -2.72 8.06 1.12
CA PHE A 122 -3.21 8.82 2.27
C PHE A 122 -2.16 9.67 2.99
N GLU A 123 -0.87 9.27 2.95
CA GLU A 123 0.21 9.99 3.62
C GLU A 123 0.68 11.24 2.86
N LEU A 124 0.35 11.38 1.57
CA LEU A 124 0.71 12.55 0.77
C LEU A 124 -0.09 13.78 1.21
N GLU A 125 0.51 14.97 1.10
CA GLU A 125 -0.03 16.20 1.73
C GLU A 125 -1.24 16.79 1.00
N HIS A 126 -1.34 16.58 -0.32
CA HIS A 126 -2.35 17.20 -1.17
C HIS A 126 -3.12 16.16 -1.95
N HIS A 127 -4.43 16.34 -2.01
CA HIS A 127 -5.35 15.43 -2.71
C HIS A 127 -6.30 16.21 -3.60
N LEU A 128 -6.65 15.67 -4.77
CA LEU A 128 -7.82 16.12 -5.53
C LEU A 128 -9.07 15.42 -5.01
N GLN A 129 -10.21 16.05 -5.26
CA GLN A 129 -11.49 15.37 -5.10
C GLN A 129 -11.57 14.19 -6.06
N GLU A 130 -12.35 13.18 -5.69
CA GLU A 130 -12.65 12.01 -6.48
C GLU A 130 -12.99 12.36 -7.94
N GLN A 131 -12.32 11.69 -8.89
CA GLN A 131 -12.50 11.88 -10.33
C GLN A 131 -13.08 10.62 -10.96
N TRP A 132 -14.17 10.78 -11.69
CA TRP A 132 -14.81 9.70 -12.45
C TRP A 132 -14.26 9.68 -13.88
N LEU A 133 -13.13 9.00 -14.06
CA LEU A 133 -12.42 8.88 -15.34
C LEU A 133 -12.30 7.42 -15.74
N GLU A 134 -12.39 7.18 -17.04
CA GLU A 134 -12.03 5.88 -17.59
C GLU A 134 -10.50 5.76 -17.69
N GLU A 135 -9.96 4.57 -17.44
CA GLU A 135 -8.51 4.29 -17.52
C GLU A 135 -7.90 4.73 -18.86
N ASN A 136 -8.63 4.54 -19.97
CA ASN A 136 -8.19 4.99 -21.29
C ASN A 136 -8.09 6.51 -21.41
N GLN A 137 -8.94 7.26 -20.72
CA GLN A 137 -8.85 8.72 -20.67
C GLN A 137 -7.62 9.14 -19.91
N LEU A 138 -7.34 8.52 -18.75
CA LEU A 138 -6.12 8.76 -17.98
C LEU A 138 -4.87 8.51 -18.83
N LYS A 139 -4.78 7.36 -19.49
CA LYS A 139 -3.63 7.01 -20.35
C LYS A 139 -3.46 7.93 -21.55
N THR A 140 -4.56 8.45 -22.10
CA THR A 140 -4.54 9.40 -23.22
C THR A 140 -4.10 10.80 -22.77
N THR A 141 -4.62 11.25 -21.63
CA THR A 141 -4.29 12.57 -21.06
C THR A 141 -2.83 12.62 -20.58
N PHE A 142 -2.33 11.52 -20.04
CA PHE A 142 -0.96 11.44 -19.50
C PHE A 142 -0.14 10.34 -20.20
N PRO A 143 0.42 10.62 -21.37
CA PRO A 143 1.14 9.62 -22.18
C PRO A 143 2.41 9.07 -21.52
N ASN A 144 2.96 9.77 -20.52
CA ASN A 144 4.11 9.33 -19.72
C ASN A 144 3.71 8.68 -18.40
N LEU A 145 2.44 8.31 -18.24
CA LEU A 145 1.94 7.61 -17.08
C LEU A 145 2.73 6.30 -16.84
N LYS A 146 3.25 6.15 -15.63
CA LYS A 146 3.89 4.90 -15.20
C LYS A 146 2.87 4.03 -14.49
N ILE A 147 2.72 2.82 -14.95
CA ILE A 147 1.87 1.81 -14.31
C ILE A 147 2.69 1.14 -13.19
N LEU A 148 2.20 1.19 -11.97
CA LEU A 148 2.78 0.46 -10.84
C LEU A 148 2.21 -0.95 -10.75
N CYS A 149 0.89 -1.06 -10.73
CA CYS A 149 0.16 -2.32 -10.81
C CYS A 149 -1.27 -2.08 -11.29
N GLU A 150 -1.91 -3.11 -11.81
CA GLU A 150 -3.28 -3.06 -12.30
C GLU A 150 -4.07 -4.25 -11.76
N ASN A 151 -5.33 -3.99 -11.38
CA ASN A 151 -6.30 -5.00 -10.92
C ASN A 151 -5.79 -5.88 -9.78
N VAL A 152 -5.03 -5.30 -8.84
CA VAL A 152 -4.54 -6.03 -7.68
C VAL A 152 -5.68 -6.20 -6.68
N PRO A 153 -6.05 -7.43 -6.31
CA PRO A 153 -7.13 -7.66 -5.37
C PRO A 153 -6.72 -7.18 -3.96
N TYR A 154 -7.61 -6.41 -3.33
CA TYR A 154 -7.46 -5.95 -1.96
C TYR A 154 -8.80 -6.01 -1.24
N VAL A 155 -8.92 -6.89 -0.28
CA VAL A 155 -10.10 -7.21 0.53
C VAL A 155 -11.41 -7.29 -0.28
N TRP A 156 -12.07 -6.18 -0.61
CA TRP A 156 -13.40 -6.19 -1.27
C TRP A 156 -13.38 -5.63 -2.68
N THR A 157 -12.26 -5.08 -3.15
CA THR A 157 -12.17 -4.47 -4.47
C THR A 157 -10.80 -4.73 -5.10
N ASN A 158 -10.67 -4.41 -6.38
CA ASN A 158 -9.39 -4.38 -7.06
C ASN A 158 -8.87 -2.95 -7.09
N HIS A 159 -7.57 -2.80 -6.89
CA HIS A 159 -6.88 -1.52 -6.95
C HIS A 159 -5.92 -1.49 -8.13
N SER A 160 -5.83 -0.35 -8.79
CA SER A 160 -4.77 -0.05 -9.75
C SER A 160 -4.04 1.21 -9.32
N TYR A 161 -2.73 1.26 -9.54
CA TYR A 161 -1.91 2.40 -9.13
C TYR A 161 -1.02 2.86 -10.27
N TYR A 162 -0.94 4.18 -10.42
CA TYR A 162 -0.16 4.83 -11.46
C TYR A 162 0.63 6.01 -10.87
N ILE A 163 1.67 6.46 -11.61
CA ILE A 163 2.43 7.67 -11.28
C ILE A 163 2.48 8.58 -12.50
N ILE A 164 2.16 9.85 -12.31
CA ILE A 164 2.31 10.92 -13.30
C ILE A 164 3.54 11.76 -12.93
N ASP A 165 4.45 11.96 -13.88
CA ASP A 165 5.65 12.81 -13.75
C ASP A 165 6.49 12.55 -12.49
N ASP A 166 6.52 11.30 -12.01
CA ASP A 166 7.24 10.85 -10.81
C ASP A 166 6.81 11.49 -9.47
N GLU A 167 5.76 12.33 -9.45
CA GLU A 167 5.39 13.12 -8.27
C GLU A 167 3.90 13.06 -7.92
N VAL A 168 3.03 12.61 -8.82
CA VAL A 168 1.59 12.48 -8.55
C VAL A 168 1.22 11.00 -8.59
N MET A 169 0.73 10.49 -7.47
CA MET A 169 0.16 9.15 -7.37
C MET A 169 -1.30 9.17 -7.79
N VAL A 170 -1.72 8.13 -8.49
CA VAL A 170 -3.11 7.88 -8.86
C VAL A 170 -3.51 6.50 -8.37
N GLU A 171 -4.58 6.42 -7.60
CA GLU A 171 -5.25 5.20 -7.19
C GLU A 171 -6.58 5.09 -7.91
N ASP A 172 -6.84 3.95 -8.55
CA ASP A 172 -8.12 3.62 -9.17
C ASP A 172 -8.75 2.42 -8.45
N ILE A 173 -9.91 2.67 -7.86
CA ILE A 173 -10.76 1.68 -7.18
C ILE A 173 -12.19 1.69 -7.74
N GLY A 174 -12.35 2.09 -9.02
CA GLY A 174 -13.62 2.40 -9.68
C GLY A 174 -13.88 3.90 -9.76
N ALA A 175 -13.21 4.70 -8.93
CA ALA A 175 -13.03 6.13 -9.05
C ALA A 175 -11.55 6.44 -8.83
N MET A 176 -11.05 7.51 -9.44
CA MET A 176 -9.63 7.87 -9.38
C MET A 176 -9.37 8.91 -8.30
N PHE A 177 -8.36 8.66 -7.49
CA PHE A 177 -7.86 9.53 -6.43
C PHE A 177 -6.44 9.95 -6.76
N PHE A 178 -6.19 11.26 -6.77
CA PHE A 178 -4.89 11.84 -7.11
C PHE A 178 -4.29 12.47 -5.87
N SER A 179 -3.03 12.21 -5.61
CA SER A 179 -2.32 12.76 -4.45
C SER A 179 -0.87 13.10 -4.77
N SER A 180 -0.31 14.08 -4.06
CA SER A 180 1.07 14.51 -4.22
C SER A 180 1.56 15.30 -2.99
N ASN A 181 2.86 15.32 -2.75
CA ASN A 181 3.50 16.30 -1.88
C ASN A 181 3.82 17.62 -2.61
N ASN A 182 3.53 17.70 -3.92
CA ASN A 182 3.78 18.87 -4.74
C ASN A 182 2.46 19.45 -5.27
N LEU A 183 1.95 20.48 -4.60
CA LEU A 183 0.68 21.12 -4.95
C LEU A 183 0.68 21.69 -6.38
N GLU A 184 1.81 22.23 -6.86
CA GLU A 184 1.90 22.78 -8.22
C GLU A 184 1.70 21.68 -9.28
N LYS A 185 2.33 20.52 -9.07
CA LYS A 185 2.15 19.36 -9.95
C LYS A 185 0.72 18.83 -9.92
N LEU A 186 0.14 18.75 -8.73
CA LEU A 186 -1.23 18.29 -8.59
C LEU A 186 -2.23 19.24 -9.29
N ASN A 187 -2.07 20.56 -9.12
CA ASN A 187 -2.88 21.56 -9.80
C ASN A 187 -2.74 21.52 -11.34
N ARG A 188 -1.55 21.20 -11.86
CA ARG A 188 -1.37 20.97 -13.31
C ARG A 188 -2.13 19.74 -13.79
N VAL A 189 -2.11 18.66 -13.03
CA VAL A 189 -2.90 17.46 -13.33
C VAL A 189 -4.38 17.82 -13.35
N GLU A 190 -4.90 18.52 -12.34
CA GLU A 190 -6.31 18.93 -12.25
C GLU A 190 -6.76 19.77 -13.47
N GLN A 191 -5.90 20.64 -13.98
CA GLN A 191 -6.20 21.46 -15.17
C GLN A 191 -6.29 20.66 -16.49
N LEU A 192 -5.78 19.43 -16.52
CA LEU A 192 -5.78 18.57 -17.68
C LEU A 192 -6.92 17.55 -17.65
N LEU A 193 -7.52 17.31 -16.48
CA LEU A 193 -8.69 16.44 -16.29
C LEU A 193 -9.98 17.14 -16.68
#